data_ca39f6ff6dfc243084ad4fc0c1a7f45f
#
_entry.id   ca39f6ff6dfc243084ad4fc0c1a7f45f
#
_cell.length_a   1.000
_cell.length_b   1.000
_cell.length_c   1.000
_cell.angle_alpha   90.00
_cell.angle_beta   90.00
_cell.angle_gamma   90.00
#
_symmetry.space_group_name_H-M   'P 1'
#
loop_
_entity.id
_entity.type
_entity.pdbx_description
1 polymer ?
#
loop_
_entity_poly.entity_id
_entity_poly.type
_entity_poly.pdbx_seq_one_letter_code
_entity_poly.pdbx_strand_id
1 'polypeptide(L)'
;DKALRSLRSRSFFLELAMEHYADELLALCGVGRTNLLYTGGGHCYLLLPNTERVRRGAAAWNARFNDWLCAQFGVALFLAHGFTECSGNELINHPAEDSPYRQMFRRVSSALAAHKLRRYDASMLRRLNGRRADGGRECRICGRTDSLVDDRCEWCRLFVELSEKVQRCGMYYVSADPGAAYDFALPAADGTAYVAFMDEKTARGRMNGGGAVTRIYSKNMAYTGLRYSTRIYVGDYAYSNSIEQLARSAAGVKRIGVCRMDVDDLGQAFVAGFERPDR
;
A
#
# COMPACT_ATOMS: atom_id res chain seq x y z
N ASP A 1 13.04 17.79 11.05
CA ASP A 1 12.82 16.47 11.64
C ASP A 1 11.37 15.98 11.54
N LYS A 2 10.36 16.84 11.80
CA LYS A 2 8.93 16.47 11.65
C LYS A 2 8.55 16.17 10.20
N ALA A 3 9.17 16.80 9.22
CA ALA A 3 8.91 16.55 7.80
C ALA A 3 9.36 15.15 7.37
N LEU A 4 10.54 14.70 7.78
CA LEU A 4 11.06 13.36 7.50
C LEU A 4 10.22 12.27 8.18
N ARG A 5 9.77 12.52 9.41
CA ARG A 5 8.85 11.61 10.12
C ARG A 5 7.54 11.45 9.36
N SER A 6 6.93 12.55 8.95
CA SER A 6 5.69 12.53 8.18
C SER A 6 5.87 11.85 6.82
N LEU A 7 6.98 12.08 6.13
CA LEU A 7 7.25 11.47 4.83
C LEU A 7 7.40 9.93 4.94
N ARG A 8 8.16 9.46 5.93
CA ARG A 8 8.33 8.00 6.19
C ARG A 8 6.99 7.31 6.41
N SER A 9 6.17 7.83 7.31
CA SER A 9 4.88 7.22 7.62
C SER A 9 3.88 7.31 6.49
N ARG A 10 3.91 8.37 5.68
CA ARG A 10 3.08 8.46 4.47
C ARG A 10 3.46 7.41 3.44
N SER A 11 4.76 7.24 3.18
CA SER A 11 5.23 6.20 2.26
C SER A 11 4.83 4.81 2.75
N PHE A 12 5.06 4.53 4.03
CA PHE A 12 4.67 3.26 4.63
C PHE A 12 3.14 3.04 4.61
N PHE A 13 2.36 4.09 4.87
CA PHE A 13 0.90 4.00 4.82
C PHE A 13 0.40 3.65 3.42
N LEU A 14 0.99 4.20 2.36
CA LEU A 14 0.62 3.85 0.99
C LEU A 14 0.92 2.39 0.67
N GLU A 15 2.06 1.88 1.11
CA GLU A 15 2.43 0.47 0.98
C GLU A 15 1.43 -0.43 1.72
N LEU A 16 1.14 -0.10 2.98
CA LEU A 16 0.17 -0.81 3.80
C LEU A 16 -1.24 -0.80 3.18
N ALA A 17 -1.67 0.34 2.68
CA ALA A 17 -2.98 0.48 2.03
C ALA A 17 -3.08 -0.38 0.77
N MET A 18 -1.99 -0.52 -0.01
CA MET A 18 -1.92 -1.39 -1.19
C MET A 18 -1.94 -2.87 -0.80
N GLU A 19 -1.18 -3.29 0.21
CA GLU A 19 -1.19 -4.66 0.73
C GLU A 19 -2.59 -5.03 1.23
N HIS A 20 -3.21 -4.13 2.00
CA HIS A 20 -4.57 -4.32 2.49
C HIS A 20 -5.59 -4.42 1.35
N TYR A 21 -5.53 -3.51 0.37
CA TYR A 21 -6.40 -3.53 -0.80
C TYR A 21 -6.29 -4.86 -1.57
N ALA A 22 -5.07 -5.33 -1.79
CA ALA A 22 -4.81 -6.57 -2.50
C ALA A 22 -5.34 -7.79 -1.73
N ASP A 23 -5.11 -7.86 -0.43
CA ASP A 23 -5.57 -8.97 0.39
C ASP A 23 -7.10 -9.03 0.53
N GLU A 24 -7.79 -7.88 0.65
CA GLU A 24 -9.25 -7.82 0.61
C GLU A 24 -9.80 -8.30 -0.74
N LEU A 25 -9.17 -7.88 -1.84
CA LEU A 25 -9.55 -8.30 -3.17
C LEU A 25 -9.36 -9.81 -3.38
N LEU A 26 -8.23 -10.36 -2.94
CA LEU A 26 -7.95 -11.79 -3.01
C LEU A 26 -8.97 -12.60 -2.20
N ALA A 27 -9.28 -12.17 -0.99
CA ALA A 27 -10.29 -12.81 -0.14
C ALA A 27 -11.69 -12.78 -0.80
N LEU A 28 -12.09 -11.65 -1.35
CA LEU A 28 -13.35 -11.48 -2.08
C LEU A 28 -13.44 -12.40 -3.31
N CYS A 29 -12.30 -12.61 -3.99
CA CYS A 29 -12.21 -13.52 -5.14
C CYS A 29 -12.12 -15.00 -4.73
N GLY A 30 -11.93 -15.32 -3.46
CA GLY A 30 -11.76 -16.68 -2.95
C GLY A 30 -10.41 -17.31 -3.30
N VAL A 31 -9.38 -16.48 -3.47
CA VAL A 31 -8.00 -16.92 -3.79
C VAL A 31 -6.99 -16.41 -2.76
N GLY A 32 -5.81 -16.99 -2.75
CA GLY A 32 -4.76 -16.67 -1.80
C GLY A 32 -3.68 -15.75 -2.36
N ARG A 33 -2.69 -15.42 -1.54
CA ARG A 33 -1.54 -14.55 -1.93
C ARG A 33 -0.65 -15.15 -3.02
N THR A 34 -0.75 -16.42 -3.33
CA THR A 34 -0.10 -17.02 -4.51
C THR A 34 -0.59 -16.40 -5.83
N ASN A 35 -1.74 -15.74 -5.80
CA ASN A 35 -2.33 -15.00 -6.92
C ASN A 35 -1.88 -13.53 -6.98
N LEU A 36 -1.12 -13.05 -5.99
CA LEU A 36 -0.47 -11.75 -6.01
C LEU A 36 0.89 -11.90 -6.68
N LEU A 37 0.98 -11.48 -7.95
CA LEU A 37 2.19 -11.61 -8.75
C LEU A 37 3.25 -10.59 -8.36
N TYR A 38 2.81 -9.38 -8.00
CA TYR A 38 3.69 -8.29 -7.62
C TYR A 38 2.93 -7.26 -6.78
N THR A 39 3.60 -6.70 -5.79
CA THR A 39 3.19 -5.49 -5.07
C THR A 39 4.42 -4.65 -4.76
N GLY A 40 4.33 -3.33 -4.93
CA GLY A 40 5.40 -2.40 -4.63
C GLY A 40 5.29 -1.10 -5.43
N GLY A 41 5.85 -0.03 -4.91
CA GLY A 41 5.86 1.27 -5.57
C GLY A 41 4.48 1.84 -5.92
N GLY A 42 3.44 1.47 -5.15
CA GLY A 42 2.06 1.87 -5.42
C GLY A 42 1.38 1.10 -6.56
N HIS A 43 1.92 -0.04 -6.95
CA HIS A 43 1.35 -0.94 -7.97
C HIS A 43 1.18 -2.35 -7.41
N CYS A 44 0.16 -3.07 -7.88
CA CYS A 44 0.05 -4.51 -7.69
C CYS A 44 -0.49 -5.18 -8.96
N TYR A 45 -0.04 -6.42 -9.19
CA TYR A 45 -0.56 -7.28 -10.25
C TYR A 45 -1.10 -8.56 -9.62
N LEU A 46 -2.32 -8.92 -10.00
CA LEU A 46 -3.01 -10.09 -9.47
C LEU A 46 -3.52 -10.96 -10.61
N LEU A 47 -3.42 -12.27 -10.44
CA LEU A 47 -4.03 -13.25 -11.32
C LEU A 47 -5.34 -13.75 -10.70
N LEU A 48 -6.47 -13.35 -11.27
CA LEU A 48 -7.79 -13.62 -10.70
C LEU A 48 -8.61 -14.55 -11.60
N PRO A 49 -9.56 -15.33 -11.04
CA PRO A 49 -10.47 -16.12 -11.85
C PRO A 49 -11.29 -15.26 -12.80
N ASN A 50 -11.34 -15.64 -14.09
CA ASN A 50 -12.06 -14.90 -15.11
C ASN A 50 -13.56 -15.22 -15.08
N THR A 51 -14.24 -14.79 -14.02
CA THR A 51 -15.69 -14.94 -13.84
C THR A 51 -16.36 -13.60 -13.68
N GLU A 52 -17.62 -13.50 -14.10
CA GLU A 52 -18.41 -12.28 -13.95
C GLU A 52 -18.55 -11.86 -12.48
N ARG A 53 -18.68 -12.82 -11.57
CA ARG A 53 -18.71 -12.53 -10.13
C ARG A 53 -17.44 -11.84 -9.67
N VAL A 54 -16.27 -12.31 -10.08
CA VAL A 54 -14.97 -11.73 -9.71
C VAL A 54 -14.81 -10.35 -10.33
N ARG A 55 -15.13 -10.17 -11.61
CA ARG A 55 -15.03 -8.86 -12.28
C ARG A 55 -15.90 -7.80 -11.58
N ARG A 56 -17.17 -8.13 -11.30
CA ARG A 56 -18.09 -7.21 -10.60
C ARG A 56 -17.64 -6.95 -9.17
N GLY A 57 -17.22 -7.98 -8.44
CA GLY A 57 -16.72 -7.82 -7.07
C GLY A 57 -15.48 -6.94 -7.00
N ALA A 58 -14.52 -7.14 -7.90
CA ALA A 58 -13.30 -6.33 -7.96
C ALA A 58 -13.59 -4.87 -8.33
N ALA A 59 -14.51 -4.63 -9.27
CA ALA A 59 -14.93 -3.26 -9.62
C ALA A 59 -15.64 -2.56 -8.44
N ALA A 60 -16.54 -3.27 -7.76
CA ALA A 60 -17.24 -2.74 -6.58
C ALA A 60 -16.28 -2.45 -5.43
N TRP A 61 -15.32 -3.33 -5.17
CA TRP A 61 -14.28 -3.12 -4.17
C TRP A 61 -13.40 -1.91 -4.49
N ASN A 62 -12.97 -1.78 -5.74
CA ASN A 62 -12.19 -0.62 -6.18
C ASN A 62 -12.97 0.70 -6.01
N ALA A 63 -14.25 0.72 -6.39
CA ALA A 63 -15.12 1.88 -6.21
C ALA A 63 -15.24 2.27 -4.73
N ARG A 64 -15.51 1.30 -3.84
CA ARG A 64 -15.61 1.51 -2.39
C ARG A 64 -14.30 2.06 -1.80
N PHE A 65 -13.17 1.49 -2.21
CA PHE A 65 -11.86 1.94 -1.75
C PHE A 65 -11.56 3.38 -2.20
N ASN A 66 -11.89 3.72 -3.45
CA ASN A 66 -11.75 5.09 -3.98
C ASN A 66 -12.71 6.08 -3.33
N ASP A 67 -13.94 5.67 -3.00
CA ASP A 67 -14.87 6.50 -2.22
C ASP A 67 -14.27 6.86 -0.86
N TRP A 68 -13.67 5.89 -0.19
CA TRP A 68 -12.96 6.12 1.07
C TRP A 68 -11.73 7.02 0.88
N LEU A 69 -10.88 6.76 -0.13
CA LEU A 69 -9.73 7.62 -0.43
C LEU A 69 -10.17 9.07 -0.69
N CYS A 70 -11.23 9.26 -1.46
CA CYS A 70 -11.78 10.58 -1.74
C CYS A 70 -12.34 11.25 -0.47
N ALA A 71 -13.00 10.50 0.41
CA ALA A 71 -13.50 11.02 1.68
C ALA A 71 -12.35 11.47 2.58
N GLN A 72 -11.26 10.69 2.65
CA GLN A 72 -10.12 10.95 3.54
C GLN A 72 -9.11 11.93 2.95
N PHE A 73 -8.84 11.90 1.66
CA PHE A 73 -7.74 12.62 1.01
C PHE A 73 -8.18 13.54 -0.14
N GLY A 74 -9.48 13.64 -0.40
CA GLY A 74 -9.98 14.42 -1.54
C GLY A 74 -9.49 13.84 -2.87
N VAL A 75 -8.96 14.69 -3.73
CA VAL A 75 -8.45 14.31 -5.05
C VAL A 75 -6.96 13.91 -5.03
N ALA A 76 -6.31 13.95 -3.86
CA ALA A 76 -4.87 13.71 -3.74
C ALA A 76 -4.50 12.24 -3.98
N LEU A 77 -5.39 11.30 -3.64
CA LEU A 77 -5.17 9.87 -3.82
C LEU A 77 -6.31 9.25 -4.62
N PHE A 78 -5.93 8.38 -5.55
CA PHE A 78 -6.86 7.59 -6.36
C PHE A 78 -6.19 6.28 -6.76
N LEU A 79 -6.87 5.16 -6.57
CA LEU A 79 -6.42 3.84 -6.97
C LEU A 79 -7.04 3.44 -8.31
N ALA A 80 -6.26 3.53 -9.38
CA ALA A 80 -6.69 3.06 -10.69
C ALA A 80 -6.60 1.53 -10.78
N HIS A 81 -7.52 0.91 -11.52
CA HIS A 81 -7.46 -0.51 -11.87
C HIS A 81 -7.61 -0.71 -13.37
N GLY A 82 -7.10 -1.84 -13.85
CA GLY A 82 -7.27 -2.29 -15.22
C GLY A 82 -7.32 -3.81 -15.26
N PHE A 83 -8.19 -4.36 -16.10
CA PHE A 83 -8.35 -5.79 -16.29
C PHE A 83 -8.01 -6.16 -17.72
N THR A 84 -7.38 -7.31 -17.90
CA THR A 84 -7.27 -8.00 -19.19
C THR A 84 -7.45 -9.50 -18.99
N GLU A 85 -8.03 -10.15 -19.95
CA GLU A 85 -8.03 -11.60 -20.00
C GLU A 85 -6.66 -12.11 -20.41
N CYS A 86 -6.25 -13.22 -19.83
CA CYS A 86 -5.02 -13.90 -20.19
C CYS A 86 -5.21 -15.42 -20.18
N SER A 87 -4.46 -16.09 -21.01
CA SER A 87 -4.34 -17.55 -21.07
C SER A 87 -3.03 -18.01 -20.43
N GLY A 88 -2.92 -19.30 -20.10
CA GLY A 88 -1.68 -19.88 -19.60
C GLY A 88 -0.51 -19.70 -20.56
N ASN A 89 -0.77 -19.74 -21.87
CA ASN A 89 0.28 -19.52 -22.88
C ASN A 89 0.81 -18.08 -22.89
N GLU A 90 -0.04 -17.10 -22.62
CA GLU A 90 0.39 -15.70 -22.52
C GLU A 90 1.20 -15.41 -21.25
N LEU A 91 1.08 -16.24 -20.22
CA LEU A 91 1.88 -16.13 -18.99
C LEU A 91 3.29 -16.70 -19.14
N ILE A 92 3.55 -17.45 -20.22
CA ILE A 92 4.89 -17.97 -20.51
C ILE A 92 5.70 -16.84 -21.17
N ASN A 93 6.72 -16.36 -20.46
CA ASN A 93 7.60 -15.33 -20.99
C ASN A 93 8.63 -15.94 -21.96
N HIS A 94 8.36 -15.82 -23.25
CA HIS A 94 9.36 -16.10 -24.27
C HIS A 94 10.04 -14.78 -24.69
N PRO A 95 11.37 -14.74 -24.75
CA PRO A 95 12.11 -13.55 -25.16
C PRO A 95 11.91 -13.31 -26.68
N ALA A 96 10.90 -12.53 -27.03
CA ALA A 96 10.61 -12.08 -28.38
C ALA A 96 9.98 -10.69 -28.32
N GLU A 97 10.26 -9.86 -29.32
CA GLU A 97 9.81 -8.46 -29.34
C GLU A 97 8.28 -8.33 -29.28
N ASP A 98 7.55 -9.27 -29.91
CA ASP A 98 6.09 -9.35 -29.89
C ASP A 98 5.55 -10.53 -29.09
N SER A 99 6.21 -10.89 -27.99
CA SER A 99 5.76 -12.00 -27.15
C SER A 99 4.32 -11.79 -26.64
N PRO A 100 3.49 -12.84 -26.59
CA PRO A 100 2.14 -12.77 -25.98
C PRO A 100 2.16 -12.22 -24.55
N TYR A 101 3.20 -12.53 -23.79
CA TYR A 101 3.43 -12.00 -22.44
C TYR A 101 3.52 -10.45 -22.43
N ARG A 102 4.35 -9.88 -23.30
CA ARG A 102 4.49 -8.42 -23.42
C ARG A 102 3.19 -7.75 -23.89
N GLN A 103 2.48 -8.37 -24.84
CA GLN A 103 1.20 -7.87 -25.33
C GLN A 103 0.14 -7.86 -24.22
N MET A 104 0.08 -8.89 -23.37
CA MET A 104 -0.81 -8.96 -22.21
C MET A 104 -0.56 -7.77 -21.26
N PHE A 105 0.69 -7.47 -20.91
CA PHE A 105 1.02 -6.33 -20.05
C PHE A 105 0.71 -4.98 -20.70
N ARG A 106 0.87 -4.85 -22.03
CA ARG A 106 0.44 -3.66 -22.77
C ARG A 106 -1.07 -3.45 -22.67
N ARG A 107 -1.88 -4.51 -22.78
CA ARG A 107 -3.34 -4.42 -22.60
C ARG A 107 -3.71 -3.97 -21.18
N VAL A 108 -3.10 -4.55 -20.14
CA VAL A 108 -3.31 -4.13 -18.76
C VAL A 108 -2.95 -2.66 -18.58
N SER A 109 -1.77 -2.24 -19.08
CA SER A 109 -1.31 -0.86 -18.98
C SER A 109 -2.26 0.11 -19.69
N SER A 110 -2.77 -0.25 -20.86
CA SER A 110 -3.75 0.56 -21.60
C SER A 110 -5.08 0.69 -20.83
N ALA A 111 -5.59 -0.41 -20.26
CA ALA A 111 -6.80 -0.38 -19.43
C ALA A 111 -6.61 0.49 -18.19
N LEU A 112 -5.45 0.39 -17.54
CA LEU A 112 -5.09 1.19 -16.38
C LEU A 112 -4.98 2.69 -16.74
N ALA A 113 -4.37 3.03 -17.87
CA ALA A 113 -4.27 4.39 -18.37
C ALA A 113 -5.67 4.98 -18.67
N ALA A 114 -6.55 4.20 -19.30
CA ALA A 114 -7.93 4.61 -19.56
C ALA A 114 -8.70 4.90 -18.25
N HIS A 115 -8.51 4.10 -17.21
CA HIS A 115 -9.13 4.37 -15.91
C HIS A 115 -8.55 5.61 -15.23
N LYS A 116 -7.24 5.85 -15.34
CA LYS A 116 -6.59 7.07 -14.82
C LYS A 116 -7.16 8.35 -15.45
N LEU A 117 -7.60 8.30 -16.71
CA LEU A 117 -8.23 9.43 -17.39
C LEU A 117 -9.70 9.65 -16.97
N ARG A 118 -10.34 8.65 -16.36
CA ARG A 118 -11.76 8.67 -15.95
C ARG A 118 -11.90 8.43 -14.45
N ARG A 119 -11.11 9.13 -13.63
CA ARG A 119 -11.02 8.91 -12.18
C ARG A 119 -12.35 9.07 -11.45
N TYR A 120 -13.15 10.03 -11.86
CA TYR A 120 -14.35 10.42 -11.15
C TYR A 120 -15.54 10.43 -12.11
N ASP A 121 -16.61 9.78 -11.70
CA ASP A 121 -17.89 9.86 -12.40
C ASP A 121 -18.60 11.20 -12.13
N ALA A 122 -19.69 11.44 -12.81
CA ALA A 122 -20.46 12.68 -12.69
C ALA A 122 -21.01 12.88 -11.26
N SER A 123 -21.34 11.81 -10.54
CA SER A 123 -21.84 11.88 -9.17
C SER A 123 -20.75 12.31 -8.20
N MET A 124 -19.57 11.75 -8.34
CA MET A 124 -18.40 12.10 -7.56
C MET A 124 -17.96 13.54 -7.82
N LEU A 125 -17.96 13.98 -9.09
CA LEU A 125 -17.63 15.36 -9.46
C LEU A 125 -18.60 16.35 -8.84
N ARG A 126 -19.92 16.05 -8.84
CA ARG A 126 -20.91 16.89 -8.16
C ARG A 126 -20.65 16.96 -6.66
N ARG A 127 -20.34 15.84 -6.01
CA ARG A 127 -19.99 15.81 -4.57
C ARG A 127 -18.74 16.64 -4.27
N LEU A 128 -17.69 16.52 -5.08
CA LEU A 128 -16.46 17.28 -4.92
C LEU A 128 -16.68 18.78 -5.11
N ASN A 129 -17.41 19.18 -6.14
CA ASN A 129 -17.73 20.59 -6.42
C ASN A 129 -18.74 21.18 -5.43
N GLY A 130 -19.61 20.37 -4.84
CA GLY A 130 -20.58 20.79 -3.83
C GLY A 130 -19.99 20.95 -2.42
N ARG A 131 -18.75 20.53 -2.19
CA ARG A 131 -18.07 20.78 -0.91
C ARG A 131 -17.84 22.28 -0.75
N ARG A 132 -18.51 22.87 0.23
CA ARG A 132 -18.21 24.25 0.62
C ARG A 132 -16.84 24.28 1.27
N ALA A 133 -16.00 25.22 0.87
CA ALA A 133 -14.85 25.60 1.68
C ALA A 133 -15.41 26.14 3.00
N ASP A 134 -15.11 25.49 4.10
CA ASP A 134 -15.62 25.87 5.42
C ASP A 134 -14.97 27.15 5.98
N GLY A 135 -14.17 27.85 5.18
CA GLY A 135 -13.47 29.10 5.57
C GLY A 135 -12.47 28.91 6.72
N GLY A 136 -12.22 27.66 7.11
CA GLY A 136 -11.29 27.31 8.17
C GLY A 136 -9.84 27.52 7.78
N ARG A 137 -8.95 27.45 8.79
CA ARG A 137 -7.51 27.48 8.56
C ARG A 137 -7.07 26.23 7.79
N GLU A 138 -6.06 26.40 6.96
CA GLU A 138 -5.43 25.27 6.26
C GLU A 138 -4.45 24.53 7.19
N CYS A 139 -4.42 23.21 7.04
CA CYS A 139 -3.42 22.39 7.70
C CYS A 139 -2.01 22.81 7.25
N ARG A 140 -1.16 23.20 8.19
CA ARG A 140 0.20 23.66 7.94
C ARG A 140 1.08 22.67 7.16
N ILE A 141 0.72 21.38 7.13
CA ILE A 141 1.51 20.33 6.48
C ILE A 141 0.99 19.99 5.08
N CYS A 142 -0.34 19.89 4.90
CA CYS A 142 -0.93 19.38 3.65
C CYS A 142 -1.89 20.36 2.97
N GLY A 143 -2.16 21.54 3.55
CA GLY A 143 -3.03 22.57 2.97
C GLY A 143 -4.54 22.24 3.01
N ARG A 144 -4.97 21.17 3.67
CA ARG A 144 -6.40 20.82 3.77
C ARG A 144 -7.10 21.69 4.80
N THR A 145 -8.33 22.08 4.48
CA THR A 145 -9.23 22.84 5.36
C THR A 145 -10.13 21.88 6.14
N ASP A 146 -9.54 21.06 7.01
CA ASP A 146 -10.27 20.16 7.91
C ASP A 146 -10.27 20.69 9.33
N SER A 147 -10.95 19.98 10.24
CA SER A 147 -10.79 20.20 11.68
C SER A 147 -9.32 20.09 12.08
N LEU A 148 -8.77 21.15 12.64
CA LEU A 148 -7.36 21.25 13.00
C LEU A 148 -7.16 21.20 14.52
N VAL A 149 -6.12 20.49 14.94
CA VAL A 149 -5.55 20.56 16.28
C VAL A 149 -4.07 20.91 16.11
N ASP A 150 -3.61 21.97 16.77
CA ASP A 150 -2.24 22.51 16.62
C ASP A 150 -1.84 22.77 15.16
N ASP A 151 -2.73 23.42 14.40
CA ASP A 151 -2.59 23.72 12.97
C ASP A 151 -2.38 22.49 12.07
N ARG A 152 -2.80 21.30 12.49
CA ARG A 152 -2.68 20.05 11.72
C ARG A 152 -3.99 19.30 11.67
N CYS A 153 -4.30 18.75 10.50
CA CYS A 153 -5.41 17.84 10.34
C CYS A 153 -5.12 16.47 11.01
N GLU A 154 -6.15 15.69 11.23
CA GLU A 154 -6.07 14.37 11.86
C GLU A 154 -5.00 13.47 11.21
N TRP A 155 -5.03 13.33 9.88
CA TRP A 155 -4.06 12.51 9.15
C TRP A 155 -2.61 12.98 9.32
N CYS A 156 -2.38 14.30 9.32
CA CYS A 156 -1.01 14.81 9.51
C CYS A 156 -0.51 14.60 10.94
N ARG A 157 -1.37 14.61 11.94
CA ARG A 157 -1.02 14.22 13.32
C ARG A 157 -0.73 12.72 13.39
N LEU A 158 -1.64 11.89 12.87
CA LEU A 158 -1.47 10.45 12.81
C LEU A 158 -0.14 10.05 12.15
N PHE A 159 0.22 10.64 11.03
CA PHE A 159 1.48 10.31 10.34
C PHE A 159 2.74 10.66 11.15
N VAL A 160 2.69 11.67 12.00
CA VAL A 160 3.82 11.98 12.90
C VAL A 160 3.94 10.91 13.99
N GLU A 161 2.83 10.48 14.58
CA GLU A 161 2.78 9.44 15.61
C GLU A 161 3.14 8.06 15.04
N LEU A 162 2.59 7.74 13.87
CA LEU A 162 2.86 6.47 13.18
C LEU A 162 4.34 6.29 12.86
N SER A 163 5.07 7.37 12.59
CA SER A 163 6.49 7.29 12.24
C SER A 163 7.32 6.60 13.33
N GLU A 164 7.01 6.79 14.59
CA GLU A 164 7.70 6.10 15.67
C GLU A 164 7.29 4.63 15.76
N LYS A 165 5.99 4.36 15.57
CA LYS A 165 5.47 2.99 15.59
C LYS A 165 6.03 2.16 14.44
N VAL A 166 6.09 2.72 13.22
CA VAL A 166 6.72 2.06 12.06
C VAL A 166 8.17 1.67 12.33
N GLN A 167 8.91 2.48 13.09
CA GLN A 167 10.30 2.16 13.42
C GLN A 167 10.44 1.11 14.52
N ARG A 168 9.62 1.19 15.56
CA ARG A 168 9.74 0.38 16.78
C ARG A 168 9.00 -0.95 16.70
N CYS A 169 7.84 -0.98 16.04
CA CYS A 169 7.02 -2.17 15.96
C CYS A 169 7.46 -3.07 14.80
N GLY A 170 7.63 -4.34 15.09
CA GLY A 170 7.96 -5.36 14.09
C GLY A 170 6.73 -5.92 13.38
N MET A 171 5.53 -5.62 13.89
CA MET A 171 4.27 -6.17 13.40
C MET A 171 3.17 -5.13 13.37
N TYR A 172 2.19 -5.35 12.51
CA TYR A 172 0.90 -4.73 12.59
C TYR A 172 -0.19 -5.75 12.27
N TYR A 173 -1.29 -5.50 12.82
CA TYR A 173 -2.41 -6.39 13.00
C TYR A 173 -3.65 -5.76 12.39
N VAL A 174 -4.44 -6.53 11.69
CA VAL A 174 -5.71 -6.11 11.11
C VAL A 174 -6.84 -6.91 11.73
N SER A 175 -7.86 -6.22 12.23
CA SER A 175 -9.03 -6.80 12.88
C SER A 175 -10.32 -6.24 12.29
N ALA A 176 -11.37 -7.05 12.29
CA ALA A 176 -12.73 -6.59 12.02
C ALA A 176 -13.41 -6.02 13.29
N ASP A 177 -12.84 -6.24 14.47
CA ASP A 177 -13.40 -5.82 15.77
C ASP A 177 -12.75 -4.49 16.24
N PRO A 178 -13.54 -3.43 16.47
CA PRO A 178 -13.04 -2.17 17.01
C PRO A 178 -12.74 -2.21 18.53
N GLY A 179 -13.11 -3.30 19.22
CA GLY A 179 -13.01 -3.41 20.68
C GLY A 179 -11.60 -3.38 21.27
N ALA A 180 -10.57 -3.33 20.42
CA ALA A 180 -9.19 -3.15 20.82
C ALA A 180 -8.66 -1.79 20.33
N ALA A 181 -7.71 -1.21 21.06
CA ALA A 181 -7.02 0.00 20.61
C ALA A 181 -6.41 -0.21 19.22
N TYR A 182 -6.71 0.68 18.30
CA TYR A 182 -6.19 0.68 16.93
C TYR A 182 -5.58 2.05 16.61
N ASP A 183 -4.75 2.10 15.59
CA ASP A 183 -4.10 3.32 15.15
C ASP A 183 -4.92 4.07 14.12
N PHE A 184 -5.51 3.33 13.18
CA PHE A 184 -6.41 3.88 12.16
C PHE A 184 -7.28 2.78 11.56
N ALA A 185 -8.29 3.19 10.79
CA ALA A 185 -9.22 2.29 10.12
C ALA A 185 -9.09 2.41 8.59
N LEU A 186 -9.26 1.28 7.91
CA LEU A 186 -9.33 1.15 6.45
C LEU A 186 -10.68 0.55 6.07
N PRO A 187 -11.18 0.77 4.85
CA PRO A 187 -12.35 0.05 4.37
C PRO A 187 -12.01 -1.43 4.21
N ALA A 188 -12.91 -2.32 4.56
CA ALA A 188 -12.85 -3.74 4.20
C ALA A 188 -13.94 -4.06 3.16
N ALA A 189 -13.88 -5.23 2.51
CA ALA A 189 -14.85 -5.60 1.49
C ALA A 189 -16.30 -5.60 2.04
N ASP A 190 -16.48 -6.00 3.29
CA ASP A 190 -17.77 -6.13 3.99
C ASP A 190 -17.86 -5.31 5.29
N GLY A 191 -17.06 -4.26 5.47
CA GLY A 191 -17.10 -3.49 6.71
C GLY A 191 -15.92 -2.53 6.85
N THR A 192 -15.33 -2.51 8.04
CA THR A 192 -14.18 -1.71 8.39
C THR A 192 -13.07 -2.61 8.95
N ALA A 193 -11.85 -2.36 8.55
CA ALA A 193 -10.65 -3.02 9.05
C ALA A 193 -9.90 -2.05 9.98
N TYR A 194 -9.58 -2.49 11.17
CA TYR A 194 -8.87 -1.73 12.20
C TYR A 194 -7.42 -2.17 12.25
N VAL A 195 -6.51 -1.22 12.08
CA VAL A 195 -5.05 -1.47 12.02
C VAL A 195 -4.40 -1.02 13.31
N ALA A 196 -3.63 -1.89 13.94
CA ALA A 196 -2.84 -1.57 15.12
C ALA A 196 -1.39 -2.06 14.97
N PHE A 197 -0.44 -1.18 15.30
CA PHE A 197 0.98 -1.53 15.37
C PHE A 197 1.29 -2.10 16.75
N MET A 198 2.04 -3.19 16.81
CA MET A 198 2.37 -3.85 18.06
C MET A 198 3.67 -4.65 17.97
N ASP A 199 4.18 -5.03 19.12
CA ASP A 199 5.24 -6.02 19.23
C ASP A 199 4.72 -7.45 19.09
N GLU A 200 5.64 -8.40 18.94
CA GLU A 200 5.31 -9.83 18.79
C GLU A 200 4.54 -10.39 19.98
N LYS A 201 4.93 -10.03 21.21
CA LYS A 201 4.29 -10.54 22.43
C LYS A 201 2.81 -10.14 22.49
N THR A 202 2.52 -8.89 22.18
CA THR A 202 1.15 -8.36 22.14
C THR A 202 0.35 -9.01 21.01
N ALA A 203 0.95 -9.20 19.83
CA ALA A 203 0.30 -9.88 18.71
C ALA A 203 -0.07 -11.32 19.04
N ARG A 204 0.84 -12.08 19.64
CA ARG A 204 0.59 -13.47 20.09
C ARG A 204 -0.49 -13.53 21.18
N GLY A 205 -0.47 -12.60 22.13
CA GLY A 205 -1.49 -12.53 23.18
C GLY A 205 -2.89 -12.29 22.62
N ARG A 206 -3.04 -11.41 21.66
CA ARG A 206 -4.33 -11.14 21.00
C ARG A 206 -4.85 -12.32 20.19
N MET A 207 -3.98 -13.02 19.48
CA MET A 207 -4.36 -14.22 18.73
C MET A 207 -4.86 -15.34 19.66
N ASN A 208 -4.19 -15.55 20.78
CA ASN A 208 -4.56 -16.58 21.75
C ASN A 208 -5.83 -16.21 22.54
N GLY A 209 -6.13 -14.92 22.66
CA GLY A 209 -7.32 -14.40 23.37
C GLY A 209 -8.61 -14.42 22.54
N GLY A 210 -8.64 -15.06 21.38
CA GLY A 210 -9.86 -15.19 20.56
C GLY A 210 -10.31 -13.90 19.86
N GLY A 211 -9.47 -12.88 19.79
CA GLY A 211 -9.74 -11.65 19.04
C GLY A 211 -9.98 -11.94 17.56
N ALA A 212 -10.87 -11.15 16.92
CA ALA A 212 -11.22 -11.28 15.51
C ALA A 212 -10.07 -10.78 14.60
N VAL A 213 -8.91 -11.46 14.67
CA VAL A 213 -7.75 -11.18 13.81
C VAL A 213 -8.06 -11.68 12.41
N THR A 214 -8.00 -10.77 11.44
CA THR A 214 -8.11 -11.15 10.03
C THR A 214 -6.74 -11.40 9.41
N ARG A 215 -5.74 -10.55 9.72
CA ARG A 215 -4.38 -10.63 9.17
C ARG A 215 -3.35 -10.06 10.14
N ILE A 216 -2.14 -10.57 10.01
CA ILE A 216 -0.94 -10.01 10.63
C ILE A 216 0.09 -9.77 9.55
N TYR A 217 0.72 -8.62 9.57
CA TYR A 217 1.87 -8.32 8.73
C TYR A 217 3.10 -8.15 9.61
N SER A 218 4.17 -8.81 9.23
CA SER A 218 5.46 -8.71 9.91
C SER A 218 6.48 -7.98 9.05
N LYS A 219 7.21 -7.07 9.66
CA LYS A 219 8.22 -6.26 9.01
C LYS A 219 9.54 -7.04 8.95
N ASN A 220 10.01 -7.33 7.73
CA ASN A 220 11.32 -7.95 7.43
C ASN A 220 11.59 -9.34 8.05
N MET A 221 10.78 -9.81 8.97
CA MET A 221 10.96 -11.07 9.70
C MET A 221 9.86 -12.05 9.37
N ALA A 222 10.18 -13.33 9.24
CA ALA A 222 9.19 -14.39 9.22
C ALA A 222 9.02 -14.95 10.64
N TYR A 223 7.77 -15.02 11.08
CA TYR A 223 7.44 -15.57 12.40
C TYR A 223 6.72 -16.90 12.26
N THR A 224 7.28 -17.95 12.83
CA THR A 224 6.65 -19.27 12.88
C THR A 224 5.57 -19.31 13.97
N GLY A 225 4.50 -20.09 13.72
CA GLY A 225 3.42 -20.26 14.70
C GLY A 225 2.45 -19.07 14.83
N LEU A 226 2.53 -18.08 13.93
CA LEU A 226 1.53 -17.04 13.77
C LEU A 226 0.67 -17.34 12.54
N ARG A 227 -0.63 -17.62 12.77
CA ARG A 227 -1.59 -17.79 11.68
C ARG A 227 -1.81 -16.44 10.97
N TYR A 228 -2.09 -16.50 9.66
CA TYR A 228 -2.38 -15.31 8.83
C TYR A 228 -1.26 -14.27 8.82
N SER A 229 -0.03 -14.65 9.16
CA SER A 229 1.11 -13.75 9.12
C SER A 229 1.70 -13.67 7.71
N THR A 230 1.81 -12.45 7.21
CA THR A 230 2.47 -12.13 5.94
C THR A 230 3.69 -11.28 6.20
N ARG A 231 4.85 -11.69 5.67
CA ARG A 231 6.04 -10.85 5.73
C ARG A 231 6.00 -9.80 4.63
N ILE A 232 6.21 -8.56 5.01
CA ILE A 232 6.45 -7.45 4.09
C ILE A 232 7.87 -6.94 4.25
N TYR A 233 8.43 -6.42 3.17
CA TYR A 233 9.77 -5.86 3.17
C TYR A 233 9.70 -4.34 3.28
N VAL A 234 10.36 -3.81 4.30
CA VAL A 234 10.43 -2.37 4.58
C VAL A 234 11.90 -1.98 4.66
N GLY A 235 12.28 -0.87 4.07
CA GLY A 235 13.64 -0.32 4.17
C GLY A 235 13.95 0.10 5.60
N ASP A 236 14.59 -0.76 6.36
CA ASP A 236 14.92 -0.58 7.78
C ASP A 236 16.19 -1.34 8.15
N TYR A 237 17.26 -1.06 7.42
CA TYR A 237 18.55 -1.76 7.59
C TYR A 237 19.60 -0.90 8.31
N ALA A 238 19.23 0.32 8.73
CA ALA A 238 20.15 1.15 9.48
C ALA A 238 20.20 0.72 10.95
N TYR A 239 21.40 0.49 11.48
CA TYR A 239 21.60 0.17 12.89
C TYR A 239 21.34 1.36 13.84
N SER A 240 21.22 2.57 13.32
CA SER A 240 20.93 3.78 14.06
C SER A 240 20.16 4.80 13.23
N ASN A 241 19.33 5.58 13.91
CA ASN A 241 18.60 6.72 13.35
C ASN A 241 19.35 8.06 13.55
N SER A 242 20.52 8.04 14.19
CA SER A 242 21.36 9.21 14.41
C SER A 242 22.44 9.30 13.35
N ILE A 243 22.47 10.42 12.65
CA ILE A 243 23.52 10.72 11.65
C ILE A 243 24.91 10.66 12.29
N GLU A 244 25.05 11.14 13.53
CA GLU A 244 26.30 11.12 14.28
C GLU A 244 26.76 9.69 14.59
N GLN A 245 25.82 8.82 14.97
CA GLN A 245 26.14 7.41 15.20
C GLN A 245 26.52 6.69 13.92
N LEU A 246 25.83 6.94 12.82
CA LEU A 246 26.18 6.39 11.50
C LEU A 246 27.56 6.86 11.05
N ALA A 247 27.89 8.15 11.28
CA ALA A 247 29.19 8.72 10.93
C ALA A 247 30.34 8.14 11.77
N ARG A 248 30.11 7.66 13.00
CA ARG A 248 31.13 7.09 13.88
C ARG A 248 31.83 5.86 13.29
N SER A 249 31.13 5.09 12.44
CA SER A 249 31.71 3.91 11.78
C SER A 249 32.65 4.26 10.62
N ALA A 250 32.70 5.52 10.17
CA ALA A 250 33.58 5.93 9.09
C ALA A 250 35.06 5.87 9.53
N ALA A 251 35.92 5.38 8.63
CA ALA A 251 37.36 5.51 8.79
C ALA A 251 37.79 6.96 8.45
N GLY A 252 38.67 7.55 9.26
CA GLY A 252 39.12 8.93 9.06
C GLY A 252 38.09 9.96 9.48
N VAL A 253 37.79 10.93 8.61
CA VAL A 253 36.83 12.01 8.91
C VAL A 253 35.43 11.44 9.11
N LYS A 254 34.80 11.76 10.24
CA LYS A 254 33.47 11.26 10.61
C LYS A 254 32.37 11.92 9.76
N ARG A 255 32.12 11.35 8.60
CA ARG A 255 31.11 11.80 7.63
C ARG A 255 30.27 10.62 7.16
N ILE A 256 29.07 10.91 6.68
CA ILE A 256 28.22 9.96 5.94
C ILE A 256 28.31 10.27 4.45
N GLY A 257 28.25 9.22 3.63
CA GLY A 257 28.00 9.32 2.20
C GLY A 257 26.52 9.08 1.93
N VAL A 258 25.91 9.87 1.06
CA VAL A 258 24.56 9.64 0.57
C VAL A 258 24.67 9.20 -0.89
N CYS A 259 24.26 7.96 -1.16
CA CYS A 259 24.11 7.45 -2.53
C CYS A 259 22.62 7.39 -2.87
N ARG A 260 22.24 7.98 -3.98
CA ARG A 260 20.91 7.84 -4.56
C ARG A 260 21.05 7.12 -5.89
N MET A 261 20.34 6.02 -6.02
CA MET A 261 20.30 5.23 -7.26
C MET A 261 18.84 5.12 -7.71
N ASP A 262 18.65 5.10 -9.00
CA ASP A 262 17.40 4.77 -9.66
C ASP A 262 17.69 3.68 -10.71
N VAL A 263 16.72 2.83 -10.98
CA VAL A 263 16.86 1.78 -11.99
C VAL A 263 16.08 2.24 -13.20
N ASP A 264 16.81 2.58 -14.26
CA ASP A 264 16.23 2.96 -15.52
C ASP A 264 15.43 1.78 -16.11
N ASP A 265 14.32 2.09 -16.73
CA ASP A 265 13.47 1.13 -17.43
C ASP A 265 13.04 -0.10 -16.61
N LEU A 266 12.96 0.03 -15.28
CA LEU A 266 12.53 -1.07 -14.41
C LEU A 266 11.18 -1.68 -14.82
N GLY A 267 10.26 -0.85 -15.30
CA GLY A 267 8.99 -1.29 -15.88
C GLY A 267 9.14 -2.21 -17.08
N GLN A 268 10.10 -1.92 -17.95
CA GLN A 268 10.43 -2.76 -19.09
C GLN A 268 11.07 -4.09 -18.64
N ALA A 269 11.93 -4.06 -17.64
CA ALA A 269 12.55 -5.27 -17.09
C ALA A 269 11.48 -6.24 -16.53
N PHE A 270 10.41 -5.76 -15.91
CA PHE A 270 9.30 -6.59 -15.45
C PHE A 270 8.44 -7.14 -16.59
N VAL A 271 8.27 -6.40 -17.68
CA VAL A 271 7.44 -6.78 -18.83
C VAL A 271 8.19 -7.65 -19.82
N ALA A 272 9.45 -7.35 -20.09
CA ALA A 272 10.28 -8.02 -21.09
C ALA A 272 11.23 -9.08 -20.50
N GLY A 273 11.47 -9.04 -19.19
CA GLY A 273 12.54 -9.80 -18.56
C GLY A 273 13.92 -9.20 -18.83
N PHE A 274 14.93 -9.86 -18.31
CA PHE A 274 16.32 -9.52 -18.61
C PHE A 274 16.82 -10.46 -19.71
N GLU A 275 17.38 -9.88 -20.77
CA GLU A 275 18.08 -10.67 -21.78
C GLU A 275 19.27 -11.40 -21.10
N ARG A 276 19.34 -12.69 -21.26
CA ARG A 276 20.53 -13.45 -20.90
C ARG A 276 21.38 -13.63 -22.14
N PRO A 277 22.66 -13.30 -22.08
CA PRO A 277 23.55 -13.40 -23.26
C PRO A 277 23.67 -14.82 -23.83
N ASP A 278 23.26 -15.82 -23.06
CA ASP A 278 23.53 -17.23 -23.30
C ASP A 278 22.26 -18.05 -23.61
N ARG A 279 21.13 -17.39 -23.95
CA ARG A 279 19.89 -18.08 -24.36
C ARG A 279 19.30 -17.52 -25.61
#